data_facdfea34b839bc1746a0a89d235f2b4
#
_entry.id   facdfea34b839bc1746a0a89d235f2b4
#
_cell.length_a   1.000
_cell.length_b   1.000
_cell.length_c   1.000
_cell.angle_alpha   90.00
_cell.angle_beta   90.00
_cell.angle_gamma   90.00
#
_symmetry.space_group_name_H-M   'P 1'
#
loop_
_entity.id
_entity.type
_entity.pdbx_description
1 polymer ?
#
loop_
_entity_poly.entity_id
_entity_poly.type
_entity_poly.pdbx_seq_one_letter_code
_entity_poly.pdbx_strand_id
1 'polypeptide(L)'
;MWVYRTGKMYLNNQIVLYEYQPSRNASHPRKFLKDFQGVCLTDGYQVYHTIEKEREDLKIAGCWAHSRRRYDEAVKALPKANRKMSLAYLALKQIQAIYREENKLEKMDSEERLKHRQLTVKPLVDAYFAWVKQNLMSVPPKSKTANGFTYSINQEKYLRTFLEDGEVPIDNNAAEQAIRPSV
;
A
#
# COMPACT_ATOMS: atom_id res chain seq x y z
N MET A 1 7.72 -8.54 16.77
CA MET A 1 6.48 -7.91 17.25
C MET A 1 5.55 -7.73 16.06
N TRP A 2 4.29 -8.07 16.22
CA TRP A 2 3.21 -7.85 15.27
C TRP A 2 2.31 -6.76 15.80
N VAL A 3 1.76 -5.92 14.92
CA VAL A 3 0.82 -4.87 15.29
C VAL A 3 -0.42 -4.99 14.42
N TYR A 4 -1.55 -5.07 15.06
CA TYR A 4 -2.86 -5.12 14.42
C TYR A 4 -3.67 -3.91 14.85
N ARG A 5 -4.37 -3.32 13.93
CA ARG A 5 -5.14 -2.10 14.20
C ARG A 5 -6.42 -2.11 13.39
N THR A 6 -7.50 -1.58 13.98
CA THR A 6 -8.70 -1.23 13.21
C THR A 6 -8.38 -0.18 12.16
N GLY A 7 -9.04 -0.24 11.02
CA GLY A 7 -8.81 0.70 9.91
C GLY A 7 -8.98 2.17 10.33
N LYS A 8 -8.21 3.08 9.73
CA LYS A 8 -8.27 4.52 9.99
C LYS A 8 -9.69 5.10 9.81
N MET A 9 -10.45 4.54 8.88
CA MET A 9 -11.80 4.97 8.54
C MET A 9 -12.86 4.47 9.54
N TYR A 10 -12.50 3.48 10.38
CA TYR A 10 -13.36 2.99 11.43
C TYR A 10 -13.31 3.95 12.63
N LEU A 11 -14.19 4.92 12.66
CA LEU A 11 -14.16 6.03 13.63
C LEU A 11 -14.58 5.62 15.03
N ASN A 12 -15.37 4.55 15.17
CA ASN A 12 -15.84 4.04 16.44
C ASN A 12 -14.87 2.99 16.98
N ASN A 13 -14.32 3.21 18.19
CA ASN A 13 -13.48 2.23 18.89
C ASN A 13 -12.21 1.83 18.15
N GLN A 14 -11.32 2.78 17.92
CA GLN A 14 -9.99 2.44 17.39
C GLN A 14 -9.23 1.54 18.35
N ILE A 15 -8.91 0.34 17.91
CA ILE A 15 -8.18 -0.67 18.68
C ILE A 15 -6.80 -0.86 18.05
N VAL A 16 -5.77 -0.86 18.89
CA VAL A 16 -4.40 -1.23 18.50
C VAL A 16 -3.96 -2.38 19.40
N LEU A 17 -3.56 -3.48 18.80
CA LEU A 17 -3.08 -4.68 19.50
C LEU A 17 -1.63 -4.92 19.14
N TYR A 18 -0.83 -5.17 20.15
CA TYR A 18 0.59 -5.52 20.03
C TYR A 18 0.79 -6.97 20.46
N GLU A 19 1.33 -7.79 19.56
CA GLU A 19 1.64 -9.17 19.83
C GLU A 19 3.14 -9.41 19.70
N TYR A 20 3.79 -9.79 20.79
CA TYR A 20 5.18 -10.22 20.75
C TYR A 20 5.25 -11.69 20.36
N GLN A 21 6.04 -11.98 19.33
CA GLN A 21 6.36 -13.34 18.89
C GLN A 21 7.86 -13.44 18.62
N PRO A 22 8.50 -14.57 18.94
CA PRO A 22 9.94 -14.74 18.79
C PRO A 22 10.38 -14.88 17.34
N SER A 23 9.43 -15.09 16.42
CA SER A 23 9.72 -15.28 14.99
C SER A 23 8.74 -14.52 14.11
N ARG A 24 9.05 -14.46 12.80
CA ARG A 24 8.16 -13.95 11.75
C ARG A 24 7.41 -15.07 11.01
N ASN A 25 7.16 -16.19 11.67
CA ASN A 25 6.48 -17.33 11.07
C ASN A 25 5.01 -16.98 10.71
N ALA A 26 4.54 -17.53 9.59
CA ALA A 26 3.18 -17.36 9.10
C ALA A 26 2.09 -17.89 10.07
N SER A 27 2.45 -18.81 10.96
CA SER A 27 1.53 -19.35 11.98
C SER A 27 0.96 -18.28 12.91
N HIS A 28 1.75 -17.22 13.21
CA HIS A 28 1.32 -16.16 14.12
C HIS A 28 0.17 -15.35 13.53
N PRO A 29 0.31 -14.66 12.38
CA PRO A 29 -0.79 -13.92 11.80
C PRO A 29 -1.94 -14.84 11.33
N ARG A 30 -1.66 -16.09 10.93
CA ARG A 30 -2.72 -17.05 10.60
C ARG A 30 -3.62 -17.35 11.82
N LYS A 31 -3.02 -17.57 12.99
CA LYS A 31 -3.76 -17.78 14.23
C LYS A 31 -4.53 -16.53 14.64
N PHE A 32 -3.91 -15.36 14.57
CA PHE A 32 -4.55 -14.09 14.95
C PHE A 32 -5.74 -13.77 14.07
N LEU A 33 -5.60 -13.95 12.75
CA LEU A 33 -6.63 -13.64 11.76
C LEU A 33 -7.65 -14.76 11.55
N LYS A 34 -7.60 -15.85 12.34
CA LYS A 34 -8.41 -17.07 12.14
C LYS A 34 -9.90 -16.76 11.98
N ASP A 35 -10.45 -15.91 12.84
CA ASP A 35 -11.87 -15.56 12.89
C ASP A 35 -12.17 -14.19 12.28
N PHE A 36 -11.15 -13.52 11.70
CA PHE A 36 -11.32 -12.25 11.01
C PHE A 36 -11.82 -12.45 9.60
N GLN A 37 -12.82 -11.67 9.19
CA GLN A 37 -13.37 -11.63 7.84
C GLN A 37 -13.28 -10.18 7.31
N GLY A 38 -12.97 -10.02 6.02
CA GLY A 38 -12.90 -8.72 5.38
C GLY A 38 -11.53 -8.40 4.80
N VAL A 39 -11.16 -7.12 4.78
CA VAL A 39 -9.92 -6.64 4.16
C VAL A 39 -8.85 -6.34 5.21
N CYS A 40 -7.67 -6.93 5.05
CA CYS A 40 -6.48 -6.65 5.87
C CYS A 40 -5.46 -5.86 5.05
N LEU A 41 -5.19 -4.61 5.47
CA LEU A 41 -4.18 -3.75 4.85
C LEU A 41 -2.81 -4.05 5.44
N THR A 42 -1.84 -4.41 4.59
CA THR A 42 -0.52 -4.89 5.00
C THR A 42 0.63 -4.15 4.29
N ASP A 43 1.84 -4.33 4.81
CA ASP A 43 3.08 -3.79 4.24
C ASP A 43 3.61 -4.55 3.00
N GLY A 44 2.86 -5.54 2.52
CA GLY A 44 3.26 -6.42 1.41
C GLY A 44 4.13 -7.59 1.86
N TYR A 45 4.14 -7.92 3.16
CA TYR A 45 4.83 -9.11 3.64
C TYR A 45 4.17 -10.38 3.09
N GLN A 46 4.97 -11.23 2.43
CA GLN A 46 4.52 -12.41 1.66
C GLN A 46 3.63 -13.37 2.45
N VAL A 47 3.79 -13.42 3.76
CA VAL A 47 3.00 -14.28 4.65
C VAL A 47 1.50 -13.98 4.54
N TYR A 48 1.10 -12.72 4.46
CA TYR A 48 -0.30 -12.34 4.32
C TYR A 48 -0.90 -12.79 2.98
N HIS A 49 -0.11 -12.74 1.91
CA HIS A 49 -0.54 -13.24 0.60
C HIS A 49 -0.75 -14.77 0.59
N THR A 50 0.04 -15.50 1.40
CA THR A 50 -0.14 -16.94 1.59
C THR A 50 -1.44 -17.23 2.34
N ILE A 51 -1.72 -16.49 3.43
CA ILE A 51 -2.94 -16.66 4.21
C ILE A 51 -4.20 -16.32 3.37
N GLU A 52 -4.15 -15.27 2.55
CA GLU A 52 -5.25 -14.92 1.63
C GLU A 52 -5.61 -16.07 0.69
N LYS A 53 -4.60 -16.77 0.14
CA LYS A 53 -4.83 -17.89 -0.77
C LYS A 53 -5.49 -19.11 -0.11
N GLU A 54 -5.41 -19.22 1.19
CA GLU A 54 -6.00 -20.29 1.99
C GLU A 54 -7.47 -20.02 2.37
N ARG A 55 -7.99 -18.79 2.07
CA ARG A 55 -9.28 -18.30 2.58
C ARG A 55 -10.00 -17.42 1.55
N GLU A 56 -11.31 -17.64 1.41
CA GLU A 56 -12.18 -16.82 0.54
C GLU A 56 -12.73 -15.57 1.25
N ASP A 57 -12.79 -15.59 2.58
CA ASP A 57 -13.37 -14.53 3.41
C ASP A 57 -12.35 -13.45 3.84
N LEU A 58 -11.11 -13.58 3.42
CA LEU A 58 -10.02 -12.63 3.68
C LEU A 58 -9.45 -12.07 2.38
N LYS A 59 -9.45 -10.75 2.23
CA LYS A 59 -8.74 -10.05 1.17
C LYS A 59 -7.55 -9.27 1.74
N ILE A 60 -6.45 -9.21 0.99
CA ILE A 60 -5.30 -8.38 1.34
C ILE A 60 -5.29 -7.11 0.50
N ALA A 61 -5.13 -5.98 1.18
CA ALA A 61 -4.82 -4.70 0.56
C ALA A 61 -3.34 -4.36 0.76
N GLY A 62 -2.71 -3.81 -0.27
CA GLY A 62 -1.32 -3.37 -0.23
C GLY A 62 -1.19 -1.90 0.16
N CYS A 63 -0.09 -1.57 0.80
CA CYS A 63 0.21 -0.22 1.26
C CYS A 63 0.95 0.59 0.19
N TRP A 64 0.35 1.66 -0.31
CA TRP A 64 0.97 2.57 -1.28
C TRP A 64 2.18 3.33 -0.73
N ALA A 65 2.26 3.56 0.59
CA ALA A 65 3.42 4.18 1.20
C ALA A 65 4.70 3.34 1.00
N HIS A 66 4.60 2.01 0.98
CA HIS A 66 5.72 1.12 0.70
C HIS A 66 6.19 1.19 -0.75
N SER A 67 5.26 1.28 -1.71
CA SER A 67 5.60 1.53 -3.13
C SER A 67 6.29 2.89 -3.28
N ARG A 68 5.72 3.94 -2.70
CA ARG A 68 6.28 5.30 -2.71
C ARG A 68 7.69 5.36 -2.13
N ARG A 69 7.94 4.70 -1.00
CA ARG A 69 9.26 4.68 -0.32
C ARG A 69 10.36 4.15 -1.23
N ARG A 70 10.10 3.10 -2.02
CA ARG A 70 11.08 2.52 -2.94
C ARG A 70 11.54 3.52 -4.00
N TYR A 71 10.63 4.30 -4.54
CA TYR A 71 10.97 5.35 -5.51
C TYR A 71 11.68 6.54 -4.86
N ASP A 72 11.29 6.92 -3.65
CA ASP A 72 12.00 7.97 -2.89
C ASP A 72 13.46 7.60 -2.63
N GLU A 73 13.70 6.35 -2.24
CA GLU A 73 15.06 5.81 -2.08
C GLU A 73 15.83 5.75 -3.42
N ALA A 74 15.14 5.44 -4.51
CA ALA A 74 15.75 5.44 -5.84
C ALA A 74 16.16 6.85 -6.27
N VAL A 75 15.29 7.84 -6.08
CA VAL A 75 15.59 9.26 -6.38
C VAL A 75 16.74 9.78 -5.49
N LYS A 76 16.72 9.48 -4.19
CA LYS A 76 17.78 9.91 -3.26
C LYS A 76 19.15 9.34 -3.61
N ALA A 77 19.21 8.17 -4.19
CA ALA A 77 20.44 7.53 -4.64
C ALA A 77 21.05 8.18 -5.89
N LEU A 78 20.31 9.02 -6.62
CA LEU A 78 20.80 9.70 -7.81
C LEU A 78 21.48 11.04 -7.46
N PRO A 79 22.46 11.47 -8.28
CA PRO A 79 23.00 12.83 -8.22
C PRO A 79 21.86 13.87 -8.32
N LYS A 80 21.96 14.96 -7.55
CA LYS A 80 20.91 15.99 -7.46
C LYS A 80 20.43 16.48 -8.84
N ALA A 81 21.37 16.69 -9.78
CA ALA A 81 21.06 17.18 -11.13
C ALA A 81 20.15 16.21 -11.93
N ASN A 82 20.25 14.90 -11.69
CA ASN A 82 19.55 13.88 -12.47
C ASN A 82 18.19 13.47 -11.86
N ARG A 83 17.92 13.87 -10.61
CA ARG A 83 16.73 13.39 -9.87
C ARG A 83 15.43 13.67 -10.59
N LYS A 84 15.21 14.93 -11.00
CA LYS A 84 13.94 15.38 -11.59
C LYS A 84 13.63 14.79 -12.97
N MET A 85 14.64 14.28 -13.67
CA MET A 85 14.53 13.67 -15.00
C MET A 85 14.40 12.14 -14.92
N SER A 86 14.54 11.56 -13.72
CA SER A 86 14.53 10.11 -13.55
C SER A 86 13.13 9.51 -13.61
N LEU A 87 13.02 8.28 -14.12
CA LEU A 87 11.76 7.52 -14.11
C LEU A 87 11.25 7.29 -12.66
N ALA A 88 12.14 7.16 -11.68
CA ALA A 88 11.75 7.06 -10.27
C ALA A 88 11.04 8.34 -9.79
N TYR A 89 11.50 9.52 -10.21
CA TYR A 89 10.84 10.78 -9.86
C TYR A 89 9.46 10.91 -10.56
N LEU A 90 9.36 10.48 -11.80
CA LEU A 90 8.08 10.48 -12.52
C LEU A 90 7.08 9.52 -11.87
N ALA A 91 7.53 8.34 -11.41
CA ALA A 91 6.70 7.43 -10.63
C ALA A 91 6.19 8.09 -9.32
N LEU A 92 7.08 8.79 -8.59
CA LEU A 92 6.67 9.54 -7.39
C LEU A 92 5.61 10.60 -7.71
N LYS A 93 5.73 11.31 -8.82
CA LYS A 93 4.74 12.32 -9.23
C LYS A 93 3.37 11.71 -9.50
N GLN A 94 3.33 10.56 -10.14
CA GLN A 94 2.08 9.85 -10.39
C GLN A 94 1.45 9.35 -9.08
N ILE A 95 2.25 8.76 -8.17
CA ILE A 95 1.77 8.36 -6.85
C ILE A 95 1.27 9.57 -6.05
N GLN A 96 1.96 10.71 -6.11
CA GLN A 96 1.50 11.95 -5.47
C GLN A 96 0.16 12.44 -6.03
N ALA A 97 -0.09 12.25 -7.33
CA ALA A 97 -1.38 12.58 -7.92
C ALA A 97 -2.50 11.68 -7.38
N ILE A 98 -2.25 10.38 -7.25
CA ILE A 98 -3.19 9.42 -6.63
C ILE A 98 -3.52 9.85 -5.19
N TYR A 99 -2.51 10.13 -4.36
CA TYR A 99 -2.72 10.58 -2.98
C TYR A 99 -3.48 11.91 -2.91
N ARG A 100 -3.22 12.83 -3.82
CA ARG A 100 -3.91 14.14 -3.85
C ARG A 100 -5.40 13.97 -4.11
N GLU A 101 -5.78 13.11 -5.03
CA GLU A 101 -7.19 12.82 -5.28
C GLU A 101 -7.81 12.06 -4.10
N GLU A 102 -7.15 11.06 -3.55
CA GLU A 102 -7.63 10.32 -2.39
C GLU A 102 -7.84 11.21 -1.16
N ASN A 103 -6.94 12.16 -0.90
CA ASN A 103 -7.06 13.09 0.23
C ASN A 103 -8.31 13.98 0.15
N LYS A 104 -8.82 14.28 -1.05
CA LYS A 104 -10.08 15.03 -1.21
C LYS A 104 -11.29 14.25 -0.69
N LEU A 105 -11.17 12.93 -0.63
CA LEU A 105 -12.24 12.02 -0.25
C LEU A 105 -12.26 11.71 1.26
N GLU A 106 -11.31 12.23 2.05
CA GLU A 106 -11.11 11.87 3.46
C GLU A 106 -12.37 12.08 4.33
N LYS A 107 -13.15 13.13 4.04
CA LYS A 107 -14.36 13.50 4.82
C LYS A 107 -15.64 12.84 4.30
N MET A 108 -15.59 12.14 3.18
CA MET A 108 -16.75 11.46 2.60
C MET A 108 -17.04 10.17 3.38
N ASP A 109 -18.29 9.76 3.38
CA ASP A 109 -18.64 8.44 3.87
C ASP A 109 -18.10 7.32 2.94
N SER A 110 -18.26 6.07 3.33
CA SER A 110 -17.69 4.93 2.60
C SER A 110 -18.25 4.78 1.19
N GLU A 111 -19.56 4.98 1.02
CA GLU A 111 -20.24 4.79 -0.26
C GLU A 111 -19.86 5.92 -1.23
N GLU A 112 -19.92 7.18 -0.79
CA GLU A 112 -19.49 8.34 -1.57
C GLU A 112 -18.01 8.23 -1.95
N ARG A 113 -17.16 7.84 -1.00
CA ARG A 113 -15.73 7.64 -1.24
C ARG A 113 -15.47 6.59 -2.29
N LEU A 114 -16.14 5.43 -2.21
CA LEU A 114 -16.01 4.37 -3.21
C LEU A 114 -16.41 4.86 -4.60
N LYS A 115 -17.54 5.55 -4.73
CA LYS A 115 -18.02 6.13 -5.98
C LYS A 115 -17.00 7.12 -6.57
N HIS A 116 -16.49 8.04 -5.76
CA HIS A 116 -15.48 9.00 -6.20
C HIS A 116 -14.14 8.33 -6.56
N ARG A 117 -13.72 7.30 -5.82
CA ARG A 117 -12.54 6.50 -6.19
C ARG A 117 -12.64 5.93 -7.59
N GLN A 118 -13.80 5.39 -7.97
CA GLN A 118 -14.00 4.86 -9.33
C GLN A 118 -13.91 5.94 -10.40
N LEU A 119 -14.37 7.16 -10.11
CA LEU A 119 -14.41 8.27 -11.07
C LEU A 119 -13.07 9.01 -11.21
N THR A 120 -12.34 9.22 -10.11
CA THR A 120 -11.19 10.13 -10.10
C THR A 120 -9.86 9.45 -9.75
N VAL A 121 -9.86 8.48 -8.83
CA VAL A 121 -8.63 7.82 -8.36
C VAL A 121 -8.26 6.63 -9.25
N LYS A 122 -9.22 5.79 -9.59
CA LYS A 122 -9.00 4.60 -10.42
C LYS A 122 -8.34 4.91 -11.76
N PRO A 123 -8.76 5.92 -12.53
CA PRO A 123 -8.06 6.27 -13.77
C PRO A 123 -6.58 6.62 -13.59
N LEU A 124 -6.22 7.28 -12.48
CA LEU A 124 -4.82 7.59 -12.16
C LEU A 124 -4.03 6.33 -11.80
N VAL A 125 -4.64 5.40 -11.05
CA VAL A 125 -4.05 4.10 -10.73
C VAL A 125 -3.84 3.27 -12.00
N ASP A 126 -4.84 3.23 -12.89
CA ASP A 126 -4.75 2.53 -14.17
C ASP A 126 -3.61 3.09 -15.04
N ALA A 127 -3.53 4.41 -15.15
CA ALA A 127 -2.47 5.10 -15.89
C ALA A 127 -1.08 4.81 -15.29
N TYR A 128 -0.97 4.85 -13.96
CA TYR A 128 0.28 4.53 -13.27
C TYR A 128 0.78 3.12 -13.59
N PHE A 129 -0.06 2.09 -13.46
CA PHE A 129 0.37 0.72 -13.72
C PHE A 129 0.67 0.47 -15.21
N ALA A 130 -0.10 1.05 -16.11
CA ALA A 130 0.18 0.99 -17.54
C ALA A 130 1.56 1.60 -17.84
N TRP A 131 1.84 2.77 -17.28
CA TRP A 131 3.12 3.47 -17.46
C TRP A 131 4.30 2.69 -16.85
N VAL A 132 4.15 2.12 -15.65
CA VAL A 132 5.20 1.30 -15.00
C VAL A 132 5.53 0.09 -15.88
N LYS A 133 4.52 -0.63 -16.39
CA LYS A 133 4.72 -1.80 -17.27
C LYS A 133 5.40 -1.42 -18.57
N GLN A 134 5.00 -0.31 -19.18
CA GLN A 134 5.58 0.19 -20.43
C GLN A 134 7.06 0.57 -20.27
N ASN A 135 7.44 1.12 -19.12
CA ASN A 135 8.79 1.63 -18.89
C ASN A 135 9.73 0.64 -18.18
N LEU A 136 9.25 -0.55 -17.80
CA LEU A 136 10.06 -1.54 -17.08
C LEU A 136 11.36 -1.89 -17.81
N MET A 137 11.30 -2.05 -19.13
CA MET A 137 12.47 -2.40 -19.96
C MET A 137 13.43 -1.22 -20.18
N SER A 138 13.01 0.00 -19.85
CA SER A 138 13.81 1.22 -20.01
C SER A 138 14.68 1.52 -18.79
N VAL A 139 14.57 0.76 -17.71
CA VAL A 139 15.38 0.94 -16.50
C VAL A 139 16.48 -0.11 -16.43
N PRO A 140 17.70 0.26 -15.98
CA PRO A 140 18.78 -0.72 -15.81
C PRO A 140 18.34 -1.84 -14.84
N PRO A 141 18.56 -3.12 -15.23
CA PRO A 141 18.27 -4.26 -14.35
C PRO A 141 18.95 -4.11 -12.99
N LYS A 142 18.29 -4.56 -11.93
CA LYS A 142 18.79 -4.50 -10.54
C LYS A 142 19.00 -3.09 -9.98
N SER A 143 18.65 -2.03 -10.72
CA SER A 143 18.67 -0.67 -10.18
C SER A 143 17.57 -0.49 -9.13
N LYS A 144 17.72 0.53 -8.25
CA LYS A 144 16.66 0.88 -7.29
C LYS A 144 15.33 1.24 -7.98
N THR A 145 15.39 1.87 -9.15
CA THR A 145 14.20 2.18 -9.96
C THR A 145 13.54 0.89 -10.47
N ALA A 146 14.31 -0.07 -11.00
CA ALA A 146 13.80 -1.37 -11.42
C ALA A 146 13.16 -2.13 -10.25
N ASN A 147 13.76 -2.07 -9.05
CA ASN A 147 13.18 -2.67 -7.85
C ASN A 147 11.83 -2.04 -7.49
N GLY A 148 11.68 -0.72 -7.63
CA GLY A 148 10.41 -0.02 -7.45
C GLY A 148 9.34 -0.46 -8.45
N PHE A 149 9.71 -0.57 -9.73
CA PHE A 149 8.82 -1.02 -10.80
C PHE A 149 8.37 -2.47 -10.59
N THR A 150 9.32 -3.37 -10.34
CA THR A 150 9.04 -4.79 -10.08
C THR A 150 8.14 -4.97 -8.85
N TYR A 151 8.41 -4.23 -7.77
CA TYR A 151 7.54 -4.24 -6.59
C TYR A 151 6.12 -3.80 -6.94
N SER A 152 5.96 -2.69 -7.64
CA SER A 152 4.64 -2.18 -8.02
C SER A 152 3.87 -3.20 -8.87
N ILE A 153 4.51 -3.82 -9.86
CA ILE A 153 3.89 -4.83 -10.71
C ILE A 153 3.49 -6.06 -9.90
N ASN A 154 4.39 -6.59 -9.05
CA ASN A 154 4.12 -7.77 -8.23
C ASN A 154 3.02 -7.52 -7.18
N GLN A 155 2.87 -6.28 -6.72
CA GLN A 155 1.88 -5.88 -5.74
C GLN A 155 0.61 -5.25 -6.36
N GLU A 156 0.50 -5.17 -7.69
CA GLU A 156 -0.61 -4.48 -8.36
C GLU A 156 -1.98 -4.94 -7.87
N LYS A 157 -2.22 -6.26 -7.79
CA LYS A 157 -3.47 -6.82 -7.26
C LYS A 157 -3.83 -6.20 -5.91
N TYR A 158 -2.88 -6.21 -4.99
CA TYR A 158 -3.06 -5.76 -3.61
C TYR A 158 -3.16 -4.24 -3.50
N LEU A 159 -2.35 -3.51 -4.27
CA LEU A 159 -2.39 -2.04 -4.32
C LEU A 159 -3.71 -1.50 -4.91
N ARG A 160 -4.43 -2.32 -5.67
CA ARG A 160 -5.75 -1.96 -6.22
C ARG A 160 -6.92 -2.24 -5.27
N THR A 161 -6.74 -3.09 -4.25
CA THR A 161 -7.83 -3.54 -3.37
C THR A 161 -8.59 -2.37 -2.70
N PHE A 162 -7.91 -1.27 -2.33
CA PHE A 162 -8.57 -0.10 -1.73
C PHE A 162 -9.61 0.55 -2.65
N LEU A 163 -9.53 0.33 -3.97
CA LEU A 163 -10.51 0.84 -4.94
C LEU A 163 -11.83 0.06 -4.90
N GLU A 164 -11.87 -1.11 -4.25
CA GLU A 164 -13.06 -1.97 -4.20
C GLU A 164 -13.92 -1.70 -2.97
N ASP A 165 -13.38 -0.98 -1.96
CA ASP A 165 -14.05 -0.74 -0.69
C ASP A 165 -13.69 0.65 -0.15
N GLY A 166 -14.71 1.48 0.12
CA GLY A 166 -14.53 2.84 0.62
C GLY A 166 -13.97 2.92 2.04
N GLU A 167 -14.01 1.84 2.83
CA GLU A 167 -13.46 1.80 4.19
C GLU A 167 -11.96 1.45 4.22
N VAL A 168 -11.43 0.85 3.16
CA VAL A 168 -10.01 0.46 3.08
C VAL A 168 -9.14 1.67 2.80
N PRO A 169 -8.18 2.03 3.69
CA PRO A 169 -7.27 3.15 3.45
C PRO A 169 -6.26 2.83 2.34
N ILE A 170 -5.71 3.86 1.71
CA ILE A 170 -4.67 3.73 0.69
C ILE A 170 -3.33 3.24 1.28
N ASP A 171 -3.07 3.49 2.55
CA ASP A 171 -1.83 3.08 3.24
C ASP A 171 -2.06 2.72 4.72
N ASN A 172 -1.06 2.04 5.30
CA ASN A 172 -1.04 1.63 6.70
C ASN A 172 -0.20 2.56 7.61
N ASN A 173 0.04 3.81 7.21
CA ASN A 173 0.83 4.76 7.99
C ASN A 173 0.32 4.90 9.43
N ALA A 174 -0.98 4.80 9.65
CA ALA A 174 -1.57 4.85 10.97
C ALA A 174 -1.13 3.69 11.88
N ALA A 175 -0.95 2.48 11.33
CA ALA A 175 -0.42 1.33 12.08
C ALA A 175 1.09 1.48 12.33
N GLU A 176 1.85 1.98 11.36
CA GLU A 176 3.28 2.27 11.54
C GLU A 176 3.53 3.36 12.58
N GLN A 177 2.69 4.39 12.64
CA GLN A 177 2.78 5.45 13.66
C GLN A 177 2.48 4.93 15.05
N ALA A 178 1.57 3.96 15.20
CA ALA A 178 1.23 3.36 16.50
C ALA A 178 2.42 2.62 17.14
N ILE A 179 3.43 2.21 16.35
CA ILE A 179 4.64 1.52 16.85
C ILE A 179 5.71 2.52 17.32
N ARG A 180 5.65 3.78 16.86
CA ARG A 180 6.65 4.79 17.25
C ARG A 180 6.37 5.23 18.67
N PRO A 181 7.41 5.26 19.55
CA PRO A 181 7.26 5.86 20.87
C PRO A 181 6.77 7.30 20.70
N SER A 182 5.77 7.69 21.49
CA SER A 182 5.42 9.11 21.66
C SER A 182 6.61 9.78 22.34
N VAL A 183 7.34 10.60 21.63
CA VAL A 183 8.41 11.45 22.18
C VAL A 183 7.77 12.69 22.76
#